data_446351b4e792b0881b8564f3ab3e86b7
#
_entry.id   446351b4e792b0881b8564f3ab3e86b7
#
_cell.length_a   1.000
_cell.length_b   1.000
_cell.length_c   1.000
_cell.angle_alpha   90.00
_cell.angle_beta   90.00
_cell.angle_gamma   90.00
#
_symmetry.space_group_name_H-M   'P 1'
#
loop_
_entity.id
_entity.type
_entity.pdbx_description
1 polymer ?
#
loop_
_entity_poly.entity_id
_entity_poly.type
_entity_poly.pdbx_seq_one_letter_code
_entity_poly.pdbx_strand_id
1 'polypeptide(L)'
;MGLPRKNTAIVEQRWPKIWKSVKNASRLKTAYLDGETPQPTLFIDGIHLCSGYDQISEAELQASLVPEGSSCAWIYGIGIGAVERILLRRRYMERVVVVIMNSDVMMESFQYFDHSHWLSDPRTDLVLAEDEDDIHFPFAAIPSCLQLASEPAARLRDLVFLELATPFIEARHRAHDEEMGRRLEENLNFIRSDGDVAELFGSRKGKTVVVAAAGPTLACHYDRLLTQNEKHCLIAVDAALKPLVEAGVLPDIVVTIDPSREGIYPFFSGVPSAFFSDKTLVYFPVVHADILKLWQGRRLGSYSTSILYEGVRNKYPKEILFSSGSVLHPSVDLAVKMGASRVILLGADLSFPGGKSHVTGSPASLEKGKDRSLHWVLNGHGDRVPTTASLRGYLRDLERYVAECTTVEFVNGSREGARIEGTSYLEEMQNGRLRGNAH
;
A
#
# COMPACT_ATOMS: atom_id res chain seq x y z
N MET A 1 -23.14 -37.99 12.70
CA MET A 1 -23.01 -36.99 11.62
C MET A 1 -21.53 -36.68 11.51
N GLY A 2 -20.91 -36.76 10.32
CA GLY A 2 -19.47 -36.39 10.20
C GLY A 2 -19.27 -34.92 10.48
N LEU A 3 -18.02 -34.50 10.86
CA LEU A 3 -17.66 -33.11 11.18
C LEU A 3 -18.13 -32.08 10.14
N PRO A 4 -17.94 -32.28 8.83
CA PRO A 4 -18.39 -31.32 7.83
C PRO A 4 -19.87 -31.03 7.89
N ARG A 5 -20.72 -32.09 8.01
CA ARG A 5 -22.16 -31.94 8.09
C ARG A 5 -22.62 -31.25 9.38
N LYS A 6 -21.88 -31.45 10.49
CA LYS A 6 -22.18 -30.83 11.77
C LYS A 6 -21.93 -29.30 11.68
N ASN A 7 -20.75 -28.88 11.18
CA ASN A 7 -20.41 -27.47 11.06
C ASN A 7 -21.34 -26.74 10.07
N THR A 8 -21.54 -27.30 8.87
CA THR A 8 -22.35 -26.68 7.82
C THR A 8 -23.83 -26.57 8.19
N ALA A 9 -24.41 -27.59 8.91
CA ALA A 9 -25.79 -27.53 9.35
C ALA A 9 -26.04 -26.36 10.32
N ILE A 10 -25.10 -26.05 11.21
CA ILE A 10 -25.21 -24.89 12.11
C ILE A 10 -25.16 -23.58 11.31
N VAL A 11 -24.25 -23.46 10.35
CA VAL A 11 -24.17 -22.25 9.50
C VAL A 11 -25.45 -22.06 8.68
N GLU A 12 -25.96 -23.12 8.06
CA GLU A 12 -27.22 -23.10 7.32
C GLU A 12 -28.40 -22.63 8.18
N GLN A 13 -28.47 -23.14 9.40
CA GLN A 13 -29.56 -22.80 10.33
C GLN A 13 -29.45 -21.37 10.87
N ARG A 14 -28.26 -20.95 11.30
CA ARG A 14 -28.05 -19.66 11.98
C ARG A 14 -27.86 -18.49 11.02
N TRP A 15 -27.17 -18.73 9.91
CA TRP A 15 -26.84 -17.68 8.92
C TRP A 15 -27.17 -18.11 7.49
N PRO A 16 -28.46 -18.29 7.17
CA PRO A 16 -28.89 -18.82 5.86
C PRO A 16 -28.47 -17.96 4.68
N LYS A 17 -28.30 -16.64 4.86
CA LYS A 17 -27.76 -15.75 3.81
C LYS A 17 -26.29 -16.05 3.52
N ILE A 18 -25.46 -16.14 4.56
CA ILE A 18 -24.05 -16.51 4.44
C ILE A 18 -23.92 -17.90 3.81
N TRP A 19 -24.71 -18.88 4.32
CA TRP A 19 -24.71 -20.24 3.75
C TRP A 19 -24.99 -20.23 2.23
N LYS A 20 -25.95 -19.46 1.78
CA LYS A 20 -26.26 -19.34 0.35
C LYS A 20 -25.05 -18.87 -0.48
N SER A 21 -24.24 -17.98 0.05
CA SER A 21 -23.03 -17.47 -0.61
C SER A 21 -21.86 -18.46 -0.59
N VAL A 22 -21.70 -19.23 0.51
CA VAL A 22 -20.50 -20.07 0.70
C VAL A 22 -20.72 -21.57 0.39
N LYS A 23 -21.94 -22.06 0.28
CA LYS A 23 -22.26 -23.50 0.07
C LYS A 23 -21.65 -24.11 -1.20
N ASN A 24 -21.35 -23.27 -2.21
CA ASN A 24 -20.76 -23.68 -3.49
C ASN A 24 -19.24 -23.45 -3.52
N ALA A 25 -18.63 -23.16 -2.36
CA ALA A 25 -17.19 -23.01 -2.25
C ALA A 25 -16.46 -24.23 -2.81
N SER A 26 -15.41 -24.00 -3.55
CA SER A 26 -14.67 -25.07 -4.26
C SER A 26 -13.76 -25.82 -3.29
N ARG A 27 -13.56 -27.11 -3.55
CA ARG A 27 -12.48 -27.84 -2.86
C ARG A 27 -11.13 -27.38 -3.38
N LEU A 28 -10.26 -27.02 -2.46
CA LEU A 28 -8.89 -26.61 -2.79
C LEU A 28 -8.05 -27.87 -3.06
N LYS A 29 -7.60 -28.04 -4.30
CA LYS A 29 -6.81 -29.23 -4.74
C LYS A 29 -5.48 -29.38 -4.01
N THR A 30 -4.97 -28.29 -3.46
CA THR A 30 -3.70 -28.20 -2.73
C THR A 30 -3.85 -28.37 -1.22
N ALA A 31 -5.11 -28.50 -0.72
CA ALA A 31 -5.36 -28.66 0.70
C ALA A 31 -5.21 -30.09 1.16
N TYR A 32 -4.42 -30.30 2.21
CA TYR A 32 -4.30 -31.60 2.88
C TYR A 32 -4.01 -31.44 4.37
N LEU A 33 -4.40 -32.44 5.16
CA LEU A 33 -4.04 -32.48 6.58
C LEU A 33 -2.58 -32.92 6.72
N ASP A 34 -1.76 -32.03 7.26
CA ASP A 34 -0.38 -32.38 7.61
C ASP A 34 -0.38 -33.07 8.99
N GLY A 35 -0.09 -34.36 8.99
CA GLY A 35 0.02 -35.19 10.18
C GLY A 35 1.46 -35.51 10.60
N GLU A 36 2.48 -34.95 9.92
CA GLU A 36 3.89 -35.16 10.24
C GLU A 36 4.32 -34.29 11.44
N THR A 37 3.56 -33.24 11.75
CA THR A 37 3.77 -32.37 12.91
C THR A 37 3.14 -32.94 14.18
N PRO A 38 3.63 -32.58 15.39
CA PRO A 38 3.10 -33.05 16.67
C PRO A 38 1.60 -32.78 16.86
N GLN A 39 1.10 -31.69 16.29
CA GLN A 39 -0.32 -31.34 16.25
C GLN A 39 -0.77 -31.19 14.80
N PRO A 40 -1.78 -31.95 14.35
CA PRO A 40 -2.22 -31.89 12.95
C PRO A 40 -2.67 -30.48 12.55
N THR A 41 -2.18 -30.00 11.42
CA THR A 41 -2.58 -28.72 10.85
C THR A 41 -3.01 -28.89 9.40
N LEU A 42 -3.83 -27.99 8.90
CA LEU A 42 -4.24 -27.99 7.50
C LEU A 42 -3.22 -27.17 6.69
N PHE A 43 -2.70 -27.76 5.62
CA PHE A 43 -1.80 -27.14 4.69
C PHE A 43 -2.57 -26.74 3.43
N ILE A 44 -2.50 -25.47 3.04
CA ILE A 44 -3.22 -24.92 1.89
C ILE A 44 -2.27 -23.98 1.13
N ASP A 45 -2.05 -24.21 -0.15
CA ASP A 45 -1.25 -23.36 -1.05
C ASP A 45 0.13 -22.98 -0.46
N GLY A 46 0.79 -23.89 0.23
CA GLY A 46 2.09 -23.66 0.85
C GLY A 46 2.04 -23.03 2.24
N ILE A 47 0.86 -22.86 2.83
CA ILE A 47 0.63 -22.19 4.12
C ILE A 47 -0.01 -23.15 5.11
N HIS A 48 0.58 -23.29 6.31
CA HIS A 48 -0.06 -23.97 7.43
C HIS A 48 -1.13 -23.06 8.05
N LEU A 49 -2.33 -23.61 8.24
CA LEU A 49 -3.47 -22.86 8.78
C LEU A 49 -3.28 -22.48 10.26
N CYS A 50 -2.50 -23.25 10.98
CA CYS A 50 -2.09 -22.99 12.37
C CYS A 50 -0.75 -23.69 12.64
N SER A 51 -0.14 -23.41 13.81
CA SER A 51 1.08 -24.08 14.27
C SER A 51 0.89 -25.59 14.34
N GLY A 52 1.84 -26.34 13.79
CA GLY A 52 1.91 -27.79 13.98
C GLY A 52 2.55 -28.22 15.31
N TYR A 53 3.02 -27.29 16.15
CA TYR A 53 3.71 -27.55 17.39
C TYR A 53 2.95 -27.11 18.63
N ASP A 54 2.40 -25.89 18.64
CA ASP A 54 1.64 -25.33 19.77
C ASP A 54 0.52 -24.41 19.25
N GLN A 55 -0.62 -25.01 18.98
CA GLN A 55 -1.81 -24.32 18.48
C GLN A 55 -2.48 -23.44 19.54
N ILE A 56 -2.30 -23.80 20.83
CA ILE A 56 -2.92 -23.06 21.93
C ILE A 56 -2.17 -21.75 22.15
N SER A 57 -0.85 -21.80 22.32
CA SER A 57 -0.03 -20.59 22.52
C SER A 57 -0.13 -19.64 21.32
N GLU A 58 -0.18 -20.17 20.09
CA GLU A 58 -0.44 -19.34 18.90
C GLU A 58 -1.77 -18.63 18.98
N ALA A 59 -2.85 -19.34 19.31
CA ALA A 59 -4.19 -18.76 19.42
C ALA A 59 -4.32 -17.78 20.58
N GLU A 60 -3.63 -18.03 21.71
CA GLU A 60 -3.53 -17.09 22.84
C GLU A 60 -2.84 -15.80 22.45
N LEU A 61 -1.76 -15.88 21.69
CA LEU A 61 -1.04 -14.71 21.17
C LEU A 61 -1.96 -13.91 20.22
N GLN A 62 -2.68 -14.56 19.31
CA GLN A 62 -3.61 -13.90 18.41
C GLN A 62 -4.78 -13.26 19.20
N ALA A 63 -5.35 -13.96 20.19
CA ALA A 63 -6.41 -13.43 21.03
C ALA A 63 -5.97 -12.28 21.95
N SER A 64 -4.67 -12.18 22.28
CA SER A 64 -4.12 -11.13 23.14
C SER A 64 -4.20 -9.72 22.50
N LEU A 65 -4.39 -9.64 21.20
CA LEU A 65 -4.64 -8.37 20.49
C LEU A 65 -5.98 -7.73 20.92
N VAL A 66 -6.92 -8.53 21.41
CA VAL A 66 -8.18 -8.04 21.98
C VAL A 66 -7.98 -7.78 23.46
N PRO A 67 -8.16 -6.54 23.97
CA PRO A 67 -8.04 -6.25 25.40
C PRO A 67 -8.94 -7.12 26.29
N GLU A 68 -8.44 -7.53 27.46
CA GLU A 68 -9.15 -8.47 28.36
C GLU A 68 -10.56 -8.02 28.78
N GLY A 69 -10.77 -6.72 28.95
CA GLY A 69 -12.06 -6.14 29.34
C GLY A 69 -13.05 -5.90 28.21
N SER A 70 -12.74 -6.33 26.99
CA SER A 70 -13.61 -6.08 25.84
C SER A 70 -14.89 -6.91 25.91
N SER A 71 -16.05 -6.27 25.65
CA SER A 71 -17.35 -6.95 25.53
C SER A 71 -17.63 -7.44 24.10
N CYS A 72 -16.95 -6.90 23.11
CA CYS A 72 -17.06 -7.29 21.70
C CYS A 72 -15.68 -7.52 21.10
N ALA A 73 -15.57 -8.43 20.13
CA ALA A 73 -14.36 -8.64 19.36
C ALA A 73 -14.68 -9.06 17.93
N TRP A 74 -13.83 -8.63 16.99
CA TRP A 74 -13.82 -9.08 15.60
C TRP A 74 -12.67 -10.04 15.38
N ILE A 75 -12.88 -11.13 14.61
CA ILE A 75 -11.84 -12.10 14.27
C ILE A 75 -11.74 -12.16 12.75
N TYR A 76 -10.62 -11.73 12.19
CA TYR A 76 -10.36 -11.80 10.76
C TYR A 76 -9.71 -13.13 10.39
N GLY A 77 -10.53 -14.05 9.88
CA GLY A 77 -10.21 -15.43 9.57
C GLY A 77 -10.85 -16.43 10.55
N ILE A 78 -10.98 -17.68 10.13
CA ILE A 78 -11.58 -18.75 10.95
C ILE A 78 -10.52 -19.67 11.56
N GLY A 79 -9.41 -19.92 10.82
CA GLY A 79 -8.37 -20.84 11.27
C GLY A 79 -8.93 -22.22 11.61
N ILE A 80 -8.56 -22.73 12.78
CA ILE A 80 -9.07 -23.99 13.35
C ILE A 80 -10.11 -23.78 14.47
N GLY A 81 -10.59 -22.56 14.66
CA GLY A 81 -11.57 -22.22 15.69
C GLY A 81 -10.99 -22.05 17.10
N ALA A 82 -9.66 -21.90 17.23
CA ALA A 82 -8.99 -21.81 18.53
C ALA A 82 -9.13 -20.41 19.15
N VAL A 83 -9.00 -19.35 18.35
CA VAL A 83 -9.11 -17.95 18.79
C VAL A 83 -10.53 -17.65 19.28
N GLU A 84 -11.53 -18.11 18.55
CA GLU A 84 -12.96 -17.99 18.91
C GLU A 84 -13.22 -18.61 20.27
N ARG A 85 -12.70 -19.82 20.51
CA ARG A 85 -12.84 -20.53 21.80
C ARG A 85 -12.21 -19.75 22.96
N ILE A 86 -11.04 -19.14 22.74
CA ILE A 86 -10.34 -18.36 23.77
C ILE A 86 -11.13 -17.10 24.10
N LEU A 87 -11.56 -16.35 23.11
CA LEU A 87 -12.31 -15.12 23.31
C LEU A 87 -13.68 -15.37 23.97
N LEU A 88 -14.40 -16.41 23.55
CA LEU A 88 -15.70 -16.77 24.14
C LEU A 88 -15.61 -17.27 25.60
N ARG A 89 -14.44 -17.69 26.10
CA ARG A 89 -14.20 -18.01 27.51
C ARG A 89 -14.00 -16.78 28.38
N ARG A 90 -13.75 -15.61 27.81
CA ARG A 90 -13.57 -14.38 28.59
C ARG A 90 -14.87 -13.95 29.23
N ARG A 91 -14.80 -13.57 30.50
CA ARG A 91 -15.98 -13.27 31.34
C ARG A 91 -16.88 -12.15 30.78
N TYR A 92 -16.29 -11.14 30.19
CA TYR A 92 -16.97 -9.93 29.72
C TYR A 92 -17.34 -9.98 28.23
N MET A 93 -16.99 -11.05 27.53
CA MET A 93 -17.27 -11.17 26.10
C MET A 93 -18.76 -11.45 25.85
N GLU A 94 -19.42 -10.49 25.24
CA GLU A 94 -20.86 -10.55 24.91
C GLU A 94 -21.09 -10.83 23.43
N ARG A 95 -20.14 -10.45 22.56
CA ARG A 95 -20.25 -10.63 21.12
C ARG A 95 -18.90 -10.93 20.48
N VAL A 96 -18.84 -11.94 19.62
CA VAL A 96 -17.70 -12.25 18.76
C VAL A 96 -18.18 -12.32 17.32
N VAL A 97 -17.64 -11.45 16.46
CA VAL A 97 -17.93 -11.44 15.03
C VAL A 97 -16.78 -12.09 14.28
N VAL A 98 -17.05 -13.20 13.61
CA VAL A 98 -16.04 -13.93 12.82
C VAL A 98 -16.18 -13.57 11.36
N VAL A 99 -15.11 -13.06 10.75
CA VAL A 99 -15.07 -12.60 9.36
C VAL A 99 -14.46 -13.69 8.48
N ILE A 100 -15.25 -14.19 7.54
CA ILE A 100 -14.81 -15.16 6.53
C ILE A 100 -13.96 -14.42 5.48
N MET A 101 -12.66 -14.60 5.53
CA MET A 101 -11.74 -13.99 4.56
C MET A 101 -11.65 -14.78 3.24
N ASN A 102 -12.00 -16.06 3.27
CA ASN A 102 -12.06 -16.94 2.10
C ASN A 102 -13.00 -18.12 2.38
N SER A 103 -14.05 -18.25 1.59
CA SER A 103 -15.05 -19.30 1.74
C SER A 103 -14.49 -20.69 1.49
N ASP A 104 -13.55 -20.86 0.56
CA ASP A 104 -12.94 -22.14 0.22
C ASP A 104 -12.08 -22.65 1.39
N VAL A 105 -11.29 -21.74 2.00
CA VAL A 105 -10.49 -22.03 3.21
C VAL A 105 -11.37 -22.41 4.40
N MET A 106 -12.48 -21.68 4.62
CA MET A 106 -13.45 -22.02 5.65
C MET A 106 -14.01 -23.43 5.45
N MET A 107 -14.43 -23.74 4.23
CA MET A 107 -15.02 -25.05 3.93
C MET A 107 -14.02 -26.19 4.08
N GLU A 108 -12.75 -25.96 3.73
CA GLU A 108 -11.67 -26.93 3.98
C GLU A 108 -11.42 -27.12 5.48
N SER A 109 -11.34 -26.03 6.27
CA SER A 109 -11.21 -26.13 7.73
C SER A 109 -12.36 -26.93 8.35
N PHE A 110 -13.59 -26.76 7.87
CA PHE A 110 -14.77 -27.50 8.36
C PHE A 110 -14.71 -29.00 8.06
N GLN A 111 -13.89 -29.46 7.11
CA GLN A 111 -13.70 -30.89 6.84
C GLN A 111 -12.93 -31.59 7.97
N TYR A 112 -11.96 -30.89 8.56
CA TYR A 112 -10.95 -31.49 9.43
C TYR A 112 -11.10 -31.09 10.89
N PHE A 113 -11.72 -29.92 11.21
CA PHE A 113 -11.82 -29.39 12.56
C PHE A 113 -13.27 -29.20 13.02
N ASP A 114 -13.51 -29.45 14.32
CA ASP A 114 -14.83 -29.23 14.95
C ASP A 114 -14.99 -27.76 15.38
N HIS A 115 -15.77 -27.02 14.60
CA HIS A 115 -16.14 -25.63 14.85
C HIS A 115 -17.47 -25.48 15.57
N SER A 116 -18.19 -26.59 15.85
CA SER A 116 -19.58 -26.56 16.32
C SER A 116 -19.77 -25.80 17.62
N HIS A 117 -18.78 -25.83 18.52
CA HIS A 117 -18.92 -25.20 19.84
C HIS A 117 -18.99 -23.68 19.77
N TRP A 118 -18.17 -23.01 18.92
CA TRP A 118 -18.27 -21.57 18.75
C TRP A 118 -19.35 -21.18 17.74
N LEU A 119 -19.58 -21.98 16.71
CA LEU A 119 -20.66 -21.77 15.76
C LEU A 119 -22.05 -21.85 16.46
N SER A 120 -22.18 -22.64 17.53
CA SER A 120 -23.45 -22.76 18.30
C SER A 120 -23.58 -21.74 19.41
N ASP A 121 -22.50 -21.02 19.76
CA ASP A 121 -22.56 -20.01 20.84
C ASP A 121 -23.44 -18.82 20.38
N PRO A 122 -24.49 -18.44 21.16
CA PRO A 122 -25.39 -17.35 20.77
C PRO A 122 -24.69 -15.99 20.63
N ARG A 123 -23.55 -15.81 21.26
CA ARG A 123 -22.74 -14.58 21.18
C ARG A 123 -21.94 -14.45 19.87
N THR A 124 -21.86 -15.54 19.10
CA THR A 124 -21.11 -15.54 17.85
C THR A 124 -21.98 -15.07 16.69
N ASP A 125 -21.41 -14.19 15.89
CA ASP A 125 -21.91 -13.77 14.59
C ASP A 125 -20.91 -14.13 13.48
N LEU A 126 -21.41 -14.34 12.27
CA LEU A 126 -20.60 -14.72 11.12
C LEU A 126 -20.88 -13.78 9.95
N VAL A 127 -19.84 -13.21 9.37
CA VAL A 127 -19.95 -12.32 8.20
C VAL A 127 -18.97 -12.75 7.11
N LEU A 128 -19.32 -12.50 5.86
CA LEU A 128 -18.44 -12.72 4.71
C LEU A 128 -17.76 -11.38 4.38
N ALA A 129 -16.44 -11.39 4.22
CA ALA A 129 -15.70 -10.21 3.82
C ALA A 129 -16.03 -9.79 2.38
N GLU A 130 -16.32 -8.51 2.20
CA GLU A 130 -16.61 -7.87 0.92
C GLU A 130 -15.60 -6.73 0.66
N ASP A 131 -15.47 -6.28 -0.58
CA ASP A 131 -14.45 -5.28 -0.97
C ASP A 131 -14.71 -3.89 -0.36
N GLU A 132 -15.95 -3.58 -0.02
CA GLU A 132 -16.35 -2.31 0.59
C GLU A 132 -16.24 -2.30 2.12
N ASP A 133 -15.95 -3.45 2.75
CA ASP A 133 -15.88 -3.57 4.21
C ASP A 133 -14.73 -2.73 4.79
N ASP A 134 -14.95 -2.21 5.99
CA ASP A 134 -13.94 -1.52 6.79
C ASP A 134 -13.50 -2.36 7.99
N ILE A 135 -12.38 -1.99 8.60
CA ILE A 135 -11.86 -2.65 9.80
C ILE A 135 -12.65 -2.23 11.03
N HIS A 136 -12.91 -3.19 11.90
CA HIS A 136 -13.61 -2.99 13.18
C HIS A 136 -12.72 -3.35 14.36
N PHE A 137 -12.87 -2.63 15.45
CA PHE A 137 -12.08 -2.77 16.68
C PHE A 137 -12.95 -3.14 17.89
N PRO A 138 -12.39 -3.79 18.93
CA PRO A 138 -11.08 -4.45 18.91
C PRO A 138 -11.12 -5.75 18.10
N PHE A 139 -9.96 -6.16 17.59
CA PHE A 139 -9.90 -7.34 16.75
C PHE A 139 -8.74 -8.30 17.07
N ALA A 140 -8.92 -9.55 16.70
CA ALA A 140 -7.87 -10.54 16.50
C ALA A 140 -7.79 -10.89 15.01
N ALA A 141 -6.62 -11.31 14.55
CA ALA A 141 -6.43 -11.74 13.18
C ALA A 141 -5.66 -13.06 13.13
N ILE A 142 -6.01 -13.90 12.17
CA ILE A 142 -5.35 -15.17 11.92
C ILE A 142 -4.46 -15.00 10.68
N PRO A 143 -3.13 -14.91 10.85
CA PRO A 143 -2.21 -14.53 9.77
C PRO A 143 -2.31 -15.42 8.53
N SER A 144 -2.48 -16.73 8.71
CA SER A 144 -2.68 -17.69 7.61
C SER A 144 -3.95 -17.41 6.81
N CYS A 145 -5.06 -17.07 7.47
CA CYS A 145 -6.31 -16.72 6.81
C CYS A 145 -6.22 -15.38 6.06
N LEU A 146 -5.42 -14.42 6.56
CA LEU A 146 -5.14 -13.19 5.84
C LEU A 146 -4.32 -13.46 4.58
N GLN A 147 -3.30 -14.34 4.64
CA GLN A 147 -2.50 -14.74 3.49
C GLN A 147 -3.33 -15.48 2.43
N LEU A 148 -4.31 -16.27 2.85
CA LEU A 148 -5.22 -17.04 2.00
C LEU A 148 -6.50 -16.26 1.66
N ALA A 149 -6.58 -14.97 1.95
CA ALA A 149 -7.77 -14.16 1.68
C ALA A 149 -8.16 -14.18 0.20
N SER A 150 -9.45 -14.24 -0.07
CA SER A 150 -10.00 -14.15 -1.42
C SER A 150 -9.90 -12.73 -1.98
N GLU A 151 -10.09 -12.58 -3.30
CA GLU A 151 -10.03 -11.24 -3.95
C GLU A 151 -11.03 -10.24 -3.36
N PRO A 152 -12.30 -10.58 -3.11
CA PRO A 152 -13.24 -9.66 -2.47
C PRO A 152 -12.81 -9.21 -1.06
N ALA A 153 -12.04 -10.04 -0.35
CA ALA A 153 -11.51 -9.72 0.98
C ALA A 153 -10.15 -8.99 0.97
N ALA A 154 -9.58 -8.74 -0.21
CA ALA A 154 -8.20 -8.24 -0.32
C ALA A 154 -8.02 -6.87 0.34
N ARG A 155 -8.96 -5.95 0.15
CA ARG A 155 -8.90 -4.61 0.77
C ARG A 155 -8.95 -4.71 2.29
N LEU A 156 -9.91 -5.46 2.84
CA LEU A 156 -10.04 -5.65 4.28
C LEU A 156 -8.81 -6.33 4.88
N ARG A 157 -8.27 -7.36 4.22
CA ARG A 157 -7.00 -8.00 4.59
C ARG A 157 -5.88 -6.97 4.78
N ASP A 158 -5.75 -6.03 3.84
CA ASP A 158 -4.66 -5.05 3.87
C ASP A 158 -4.83 -4.02 4.98
N LEU A 159 -6.07 -3.60 5.26
CA LEU A 159 -6.37 -2.74 6.40
C LEU A 159 -5.96 -3.45 7.71
N VAL A 160 -6.30 -4.73 7.86
CA VAL A 160 -5.91 -5.54 9.02
C VAL A 160 -4.39 -5.66 9.13
N PHE A 161 -3.66 -5.91 8.03
CA PHE A 161 -2.20 -5.97 8.04
C PHE A 161 -1.56 -4.63 8.40
N LEU A 162 -2.08 -3.52 7.91
CA LEU A 162 -1.59 -2.19 8.24
C LEU A 162 -1.73 -1.90 9.74
N GLU A 163 -2.89 -2.22 10.31
CA GLU A 163 -3.13 -2.05 11.75
C GLU A 163 -2.20 -2.94 12.60
N LEU A 164 -1.99 -4.20 12.22
CA LEU A 164 -1.03 -5.09 12.89
C LEU A 164 0.41 -4.56 12.79
N ALA A 165 0.75 -3.88 11.71
CA ALA A 165 2.09 -3.31 11.51
C ALA A 165 2.27 -1.93 12.18
N THR A 166 1.19 -1.22 12.54
CA THR A 166 1.22 0.14 13.08
C THR A 166 2.14 0.29 14.29
N PRO A 167 2.11 -0.56 15.34
CA PRO A 167 3.01 -0.43 16.48
C PRO A 167 4.50 -0.56 16.10
N PHE A 168 4.80 -1.37 15.08
CA PHE A 168 6.15 -1.58 14.56
C PHE A 168 6.63 -0.35 13.78
N ILE A 169 5.73 0.21 12.96
CA ILE A 169 5.98 1.43 12.17
C ILE A 169 6.23 2.61 13.12
N GLU A 170 5.39 2.79 14.13
CA GLU A 170 5.54 3.84 15.14
C GLU A 170 6.84 3.69 15.97
N ALA A 171 7.20 2.47 16.37
CA ALA A 171 8.44 2.22 17.09
C ALA A 171 9.66 2.55 16.21
N ARG A 172 9.61 2.20 14.93
CA ARG A 172 10.67 2.53 13.96
C ARG A 172 10.77 4.03 13.73
N HIS A 173 9.66 4.75 13.62
CA HIS A 173 9.65 6.20 13.50
C HIS A 173 10.29 6.87 14.73
N ARG A 174 9.92 6.47 15.94
CA ARG A 174 10.51 6.99 17.18
C ARG A 174 12.03 6.79 17.27
N ALA A 175 12.55 5.64 16.82
CA ALA A 175 13.99 5.38 16.80
C ALA A 175 14.76 6.28 15.82
N HIS A 176 14.10 6.82 14.81
CA HIS A 176 14.72 7.73 13.83
C HIS A 176 14.51 9.22 14.17
N ASP A 177 13.66 9.56 15.12
CA ASP A 177 13.33 10.94 15.44
C ASP A 177 14.54 11.80 15.84
N GLU A 178 15.49 11.24 16.60
CA GLU A 178 16.72 11.96 16.99
C GLU A 178 17.65 12.20 15.78
N GLU A 179 17.76 11.25 14.88
CA GLU A 179 18.55 11.40 13.66
C GLU A 179 17.92 12.43 12.73
N MET A 180 16.60 12.38 12.54
CA MET A 180 15.88 13.35 11.74
C MET A 180 15.91 14.75 12.34
N GLY A 181 15.84 14.88 13.69
CA GLY A 181 16.02 16.15 14.39
C GLY A 181 17.39 16.76 14.14
N ARG A 182 18.47 15.98 14.24
CA ARG A 182 19.82 16.42 13.88
C ARG A 182 19.94 16.85 12.43
N ARG A 183 19.27 16.13 11.52
CA ARG A 183 19.25 16.46 10.10
C ARG A 183 18.57 17.81 9.82
N LEU A 184 17.48 18.11 10.51
CA LEU A 184 16.85 19.42 10.42
C LEU A 184 17.78 20.53 10.88
N GLU A 185 18.58 20.33 11.95
CA GLU A 185 19.56 21.31 12.41
C GLU A 185 20.69 21.47 11.40
N GLU A 186 21.24 20.40 10.85
CA GLU A 186 22.27 20.44 9.80
C GLU A 186 21.79 21.23 8.56
N ASN A 187 20.51 21.13 8.23
CA ASN A 187 19.91 21.77 7.06
C ASN A 187 19.35 23.18 7.31
N LEU A 188 19.49 23.75 8.53
CA LEU A 188 18.91 25.06 8.86
C LEU A 188 19.30 26.17 7.89
N ASN A 189 20.54 26.16 7.37
CA ASN A 189 20.98 27.17 6.41
C ASN A 189 20.20 27.05 5.08
N PHE A 190 19.97 25.82 4.59
CA PHE A 190 19.15 25.59 3.40
C PHE A 190 17.69 25.98 3.64
N ILE A 191 17.12 25.58 4.79
CA ILE A 191 15.74 25.94 5.16
C ILE A 191 15.53 27.46 5.15
N ARG A 192 16.52 28.22 5.59
CA ARG A 192 16.46 29.70 5.66
C ARG A 192 16.66 30.36 4.31
N SER A 193 17.55 29.85 3.49
CA SER A 193 17.96 30.50 2.23
C SER A 193 17.15 30.05 1.01
N ASP A 194 16.64 28.84 1.02
CA ASP A 194 15.91 28.26 -0.11
C ASP A 194 14.45 28.77 -0.14
N GLY A 195 13.86 28.78 -1.34
CA GLY A 195 12.49 29.24 -1.54
C GLY A 195 11.44 28.32 -0.91
N ASP A 196 10.21 28.73 -1.00
CA ASP A 196 9.02 27.98 -0.57
C ASP A 196 8.41 27.25 -1.77
N VAL A 197 7.95 26.01 -1.58
CA VAL A 197 7.23 25.24 -2.62
C VAL A 197 5.98 25.98 -3.12
N ALA A 198 5.39 26.87 -2.31
CA ALA A 198 4.28 27.74 -2.68
C ALA A 198 4.55 28.58 -3.94
N GLU A 199 5.81 28.86 -4.26
CA GLU A 199 6.21 29.59 -5.48
C GLU A 199 5.80 28.86 -6.77
N LEU A 200 5.52 27.56 -6.68
CA LEU A 200 5.03 26.74 -7.80
C LEU A 200 3.49 26.68 -7.85
N PHE A 201 2.79 27.04 -6.79
CA PHE A 201 1.33 26.89 -6.72
C PHE A 201 0.64 27.74 -7.79
N GLY A 202 -0.35 27.16 -8.46
CA GLY A 202 -1.07 27.81 -9.56
C GLY A 202 -0.29 27.98 -10.88
N SER A 203 1.01 27.64 -10.92
CA SER A 203 1.87 27.85 -12.11
C SER A 203 1.48 27.01 -13.33
N ARG A 204 0.64 25.98 -13.14
CA ARG A 204 0.15 25.09 -14.19
C ARG A 204 -1.38 25.00 -14.25
N LYS A 205 -2.05 26.09 -13.88
CA LYS A 205 -3.50 26.17 -13.84
C LYS A 205 -4.14 25.73 -15.17
N GLY A 206 -5.01 24.72 -15.08
CA GLY A 206 -5.75 24.17 -16.24
C GLY A 206 -4.88 23.36 -17.21
N LYS A 207 -3.63 23.06 -16.86
CA LYS A 207 -2.70 22.30 -17.72
C LYS A 207 -2.59 20.83 -17.28
N THR A 208 -2.02 20.01 -18.14
CA THR A 208 -1.59 18.66 -17.81
C THR A 208 -0.21 18.71 -17.16
N VAL A 209 -0.05 17.99 -16.04
CA VAL A 209 1.24 17.74 -15.38
C VAL A 209 1.50 16.24 -15.41
N VAL A 210 2.72 15.84 -15.70
CA VAL A 210 3.16 14.44 -15.69
C VAL A 210 3.99 14.20 -14.44
N VAL A 211 3.66 13.16 -13.69
CA VAL A 211 4.43 12.68 -12.54
C VAL A 211 5.07 11.35 -12.92
N ALA A 212 6.41 11.32 -12.98
CA ALA A 212 7.18 10.12 -13.25
C ALA A 212 7.67 9.51 -11.93
N ALA A 213 7.10 8.40 -11.54
CA ALA A 213 7.57 7.53 -10.48
C ALA A 213 8.58 6.50 -11.04
N ALA A 214 9.22 5.73 -10.14
CA ALA A 214 10.35 4.88 -10.51
C ALA A 214 9.98 3.40 -10.73
N GLY A 215 8.70 3.08 -10.90
CA GLY A 215 8.26 1.71 -11.16
C GLY A 215 8.70 1.17 -12.53
N PRO A 216 8.74 -0.15 -12.71
CA PRO A 216 9.26 -0.81 -13.93
C PRO A 216 8.61 -0.32 -15.22
N THR A 217 7.32 0.06 -15.19
CA THR A 217 6.58 0.49 -16.39
C THR A 217 6.98 1.87 -16.90
N LEU A 218 7.76 2.66 -16.13
CA LEU A 218 8.26 3.96 -16.59
C LEU A 218 9.00 3.87 -17.93
N ALA A 219 9.80 2.81 -18.13
CA ALA A 219 10.58 2.61 -19.35
C ALA A 219 9.69 2.55 -20.62
N CYS A 220 8.46 2.07 -20.51
CA CYS A 220 7.52 2.00 -21.64
C CYS A 220 7.07 3.38 -22.13
N HIS A 221 7.40 4.45 -21.42
CA HIS A 221 6.96 5.80 -21.71
C HIS A 221 8.06 6.74 -22.18
N TYR A 222 9.32 6.29 -22.27
CA TYR A 222 10.45 7.15 -22.68
C TYR A 222 10.26 7.77 -24.06
N ASP A 223 9.91 6.97 -25.07
CA ASP A 223 9.66 7.48 -26.44
C ASP A 223 8.56 8.54 -26.45
N ARG A 224 7.51 8.33 -25.69
CA ARG A 224 6.44 9.30 -25.57
C ARG A 224 6.91 10.59 -24.92
N LEU A 225 7.69 10.53 -23.85
CA LEU A 225 8.23 11.71 -23.18
C LEU A 225 9.20 12.50 -24.06
N LEU A 226 9.93 11.82 -24.94
CA LEU A 226 10.85 12.43 -25.90
C LEU A 226 10.15 13.07 -27.10
N THR A 227 9.02 12.48 -27.55
CA THR A 227 8.36 12.86 -28.83
C THR A 227 7.16 13.77 -28.66
N GLN A 228 6.72 14.05 -27.42
CA GLN A 228 5.56 14.91 -27.19
C GLN A 228 5.80 16.35 -27.72
N ASN A 229 4.99 16.77 -28.69
CA ASN A 229 5.01 18.13 -29.24
C ASN A 229 4.54 19.20 -28.24
N GLU A 230 3.70 18.82 -27.26
CA GLU A 230 3.28 19.67 -26.15
C GLU A 230 4.16 19.39 -24.93
N LYS A 231 4.98 20.37 -24.55
CA LYS A 231 5.87 20.27 -23.40
C LYS A 231 5.03 20.36 -22.11
N HIS A 232 4.61 19.21 -21.59
CA HIS A 232 4.00 19.13 -20.27
C HIS A 232 5.09 19.32 -19.20
N CYS A 233 4.71 19.89 -18.05
CA CYS A 233 5.60 19.93 -16.90
C CYS A 233 5.80 18.49 -16.40
N LEU A 234 7.06 18.06 -16.32
CA LEU A 234 7.46 16.74 -15.84
C LEU A 234 8.03 16.86 -14.43
N ILE A 235 7.34 16.27 -13.46
CA ILE A 235 7.81 16.10 -12.09
C ILE A 235 8.34 14.67 -11.98
N ALA A 236 9.57 14.49 -11.56
CA ALA A 236 10.16 13.17 -11.30
C ALA A 236 10.37 12.96 -9.80
N VAL A 237 10.10 11.74 -9.32
CA VAL A 237 10.62 11.30 -8.03
C VAL A 237 12.13 11.07 -8.14
N ASP A 238 12.86 11.17 -7.04
CA ASP A 238 14.31 11.00 -6.97
C ASP A 238 14.80 9.69 -7.61
N ALA A 239 14.17 8.55 -7.31
CA ALA A 239 14.55 7.24 -7.85
C ALA A 239 14.35 7.11 -9.38
N ALA A 240 13.54 7.98 -9.99
CA ALA A 240 13.32 8.04 -11.44
C ALA A 240 14.31 8.96 -12.17
N LEU A 241 15.01 9.83 -11.44
CA LEU A 241 15.88 10.86 -12.03
C LEU A 241 16.94 10.28 -12.96
N LYS A 242 17.76 9.36 -12.44
CA LYS A 242 18.89 8.80 -13.21
C LYS A 242 18.42 8.03 -14.45
N PRO A 243 17.45 7.11 -14.38
CA PRO A 243 16.91 6.43 -15.55
C PRO A 243 16.33 7.38 -16.62
N LEU A 244 15.64 8.45 -16.20
CA LEU A 244 15.10 9.45 -17.13
C LEU A 244 16.22 10.20 -17.86
N VAL A 245 17.22 10.67 -17.11
CA VAL A 245 18.36 11.42 -17.71
C VAL A 245 19.15 10.53 -18.65
N GLU A 246 19.41 9.27 -18.29
CA GLU A 246 20.07 8.28 -19.16
C GLU A 246 19.28 8.00 -20.44
N ALA A 247 17.95 8.07 -20.37
CA ALA A 247 17.07 7.96 -21.53
C ALA A 247 16.95 9.27 -22.34
N GLY A 248 17.62 10.35 -21.94
CA GLY A 248 17.54 11.67 -22.59
C GLY A 248 16.31 12.48 -22.18
N VAL A 249 15.50 12.01 -21.22
CA VAL A 249 14.33 12.71 -20.70
C VAL A 249 14.72 13.57 -19.50
N LEU A 250 14.54 14.88 -19.63
CA LEU A 250 14.96 15.86 -18.61
C LEU A 250 13.74 16.40 -17.86
N PRO A 251 13.49 15.95 -16.60
CA PRO A 251 12.40 16.49 -15.79
C PRO A 251 12.61 17.98 -15.46
N ASP A 252 11.50 18.71 -15.28
CA ASP A 252 11.51 20.12 -14.88
C ASP A 252 11.69 20.28 -13.36
N ILE A 253 11.09 19.35 -12.60
CA ILE A 253 11.10 19.34 -11.14
C ILE A 253 11.46 17.93 -10.67
N VAL A 254 12.32 17.86 -9.66
CA VAL A 254 12.62 16.62 -8.94
C VAL A 254 12.15 16.76 -7.50
N VAL A 255 11.47 15.74 -6.97
CA VAL A 255 11.00 15.70 -5.58
C VAL A 255 11.79 14.64 -4.82
N THR A 256 12.25 14.97 -3.61
CA THR A 256 12.97 14.05 -2.72
C THR A 256 12.59 14.30 -1.27
N ILE A 257 12.38 13.23 -0.51
CA ILE A 257 11.92 13.31 0.89
C ILE A 257 12.64 12.35 1.83
N ASP A 258 13.42 11.39 1.32
CA ASP A 258 14.01 10.32 2.13
C ASP A 258 15.27 10.81 2.88
N PRO A 259 15.40 10.56 4.18
CA PRO A 259 16.56 10.93 4.98
C PRO A 259 17.80 10.06 4.74
N SER A 260 17.65 8.87 4.14
CA SER A 260 18.74 7.91 3.95
C SER A 260 19.74 8.38 2.88
N ARG A 261 20.97 8.69 3.29
CA ARG A 261 22.04 9.05 2.35
C ARG A 261 22.35 7.88 1.40
N GLU A 262 22.52 6.70 1.93
CA GLU A 262 22.87 5.49 1.20
C GLU A 262 21.78 5.10 0.19
N GLY A 263 20.52 5.34 0.54
CA GLY A 263 19.37 5.09 -0.34
C GLY A 263 19.23 6.11 -1.45
N ILE A 264 19.44 7.40 -1.16
CA ILE A 264 19.10 8.51 -2.08
C ILE A 264 20.28 8.98 -2.91
N TYR A 265 21.48 9.09 -2.35
CA TYR A 265 22.66 9.61 -3.08
C TYR A 265 22.94 8.90 -4.42
N PRO A 266 22.77 7.57 -4.54
CA PRO A 266 22.95 6.88 -5.81
C PRO A 266 22.04 7.36 -6.95
N PHE A 267 20.84 7.90 -6.63
CA PHE A 267 19.90 8.41 -7.64
C PHE A 267 20.41 9.72 -8.30
N PHE A 268 21.21 10.49 -7.59
CA PHE A 268 21.79 11.75 -8.05
C PHE A 268 23.22 11.58 -8.57
N SER A 269 23.92 10.55 -8.10
CA SER A 269 25.30 10.26 -8.50
C SER A 269 25.40 9.90 -9.99
N GLY A 270 26.34 10.57 -10.68
CA GLY A 270 26.56 10.36 -12.12
C GLY A 270 25.61 11.15 -13.04
N VAL A 271 24.63 11.88 -12.48
CA VAL A 271 23.85 12.85 -13.27
C VAL A 271 24.73 14.05 -13.60
N PRO A 272 24.75 14.54 -14.87
CA PRO A 272 25.59 15.68 -15.26
C PRO A 272 25.28 16.93 -14.42
N SER A 273 26.33 17.63 -13.96
CA SER A 273 26.19 18.83 -13.12
C SER A 273 25.38 19.95 -13.79
N ALA A 274 25.46 20.07 -15.10
CA ALA A 274 24.65 21.00 -15.87
C ALA A 274 23.14 20.80 -15.71
N PHE A 275 22.69 19.55 -15.48
CA PHE A 275 21.28 19.27 -15.20
C PHE A 275 20.82 19.99 -13.94
N PHE A 276 21.62 19.93 -12.87
CA PHE A 276 21.25 20.50 -11.58
C PHE A 276 21.15 22.03 -11.57
N SER A 277 21.79 22.70 -12.52
CA SER A 277 21.82 24.19 -12.57
C SER A 277 20.53 24.79 -13.12
N ASP A 278 19.79 24.05 -13.95
CA ASP A 278 18.64 24.58 -14.71
C ASP A 278 17.28 24.05 -14.18
N LYS A 279 17.30 23.11 -13.23
CA LYS A 279 16.10 22.42 -12.75
C LYS A 279 15.74 22.81 -11.33
N THR A 280 14.50 22.50 -10.95
CA THR A 280 13.99 22.76 -9.60
C THR A 280 14.01 21.48 -8.76
N LEU A 281 14.59 21.57 -7.57
CA LEU A 281 14.46 20.56 -6.53
C LEU A 281 13.37 20.99 -5.55
N VAL A 282 12.40 20.11 -5.27
CA VAL A 282 11.49 20.23 -4.14
C VAL A 282 11.89 19.18 -3.12
N TYR A 283 12.10 19.59 -1.87
CA TYR A 283 12.64 18.68 -0.87
C TYR A 283 12.01 18.87 0.50
N PHE A 284 11.99 17.79 1.29
CA PHE A 284 11.73 17.87 2.73
C PHE A 284 13.06 18.03 3.49
N PRO A 285 13.12 18.87 4.53
CA PRO A 285 14.37 19.20 5.19
C PRO A 285 15.11 18.06 5.90
N VAL A 286 14.54 16.87 5.98
CA VAL A 286 15.21 15.65 6.46
C VAL A 286 16.15 15.03 5.45
N VAL A 287 16.09 15.45 4.18
CA VAL A 287 16.97 14.96 3.12
C VAL A 287 18.44 15.26 3.46
N HIS A 288 19.34 14.33 3.13
CA HIS A 288 20.75 14.49 3.45
C HIS A 288 21.37 15.74 2.81
N ALA A 289 22.16 16.49 3.58
CA ALA A 289 22.78 17.75 3.16
C ALA A 289 23.61 17.64 1.87
N ASP A 290 24.21 16.47 1.59
CA ASP A 290 25.00 16.25 0.37
C ASP A 290 24.14 16.38 -0.89
N ILE A 291 22.88 15.99 -0.86
CA ILE A 291 21.92 16.17 -1.96
C ILE A 291 21.65 17.65 -2.20
N LEU A 292 21.42 18.41 -1.11
CA LEU A 292 21.14 19.84 -1.19
C LEU A 292 22.37 20.61 -1.70
N LYS A 293 23.59 20.20 -1.33
CA LYS A 293 24.85 20.78 -1.83
C LYS A 293 25.10 20.44 -3.30
N LEU A 294 24.73 19.24 -3.73
CA LEU A 294 24.86 18.81 -5.11
C LEU A 294 23.97 19.62 -6.06
N TRP A 295 22.78 20.04 -5.59
CA TRP A 295 21.82 20.77 -6.39
C TRP A 295 22.13 22.26 -6.44
N GLN A 296 22.66 22.72 -7.57
CA GLN A 296 23.07 24.12 -7.79
C GLN A 296 21.96 25.03 -8.33
N GLY A 297 20.89 24.43 -8.86
CA GLY A 297 19.72 25.15 -9.36
C GLY A 297 18.77 25.58 -8.24
N ARG A 298 17.55 25.89 -8.63
CA ARG A 298 16.51 26.33 -7.71
C ARG A 298 16.14 25.23 -6.74
N ARG A 299 16.19 25.53 -5.43
CA ARG A 299 15.70 24.63 -4.37
C ARG A 299 14.52 25.26 -3.67
N LEU A 300 13.48 24.46 -3.45
CA LEU A 300 12.24 24.84 -2.75
C LEU A 300 11.98 23.83 -1.63
N GLY A 301 11.96 24.32 -0.41
CA GLY A 301 11.65 23.52 0.76
C GLY A 301 10.13 23.38 0.94
N SER A 302 9.71 22.24 1.49
CA SER A 302 8.36 21.94 1.92
C SER A 302 8.39 21.12 3.19
N TYR A 303 7.27 21.06 3.90
CA TYR A 303 7.09 20.16 5.04
C TYR A 303 5.96 19.16 4.76
N SER A 304 5.83 18.16 5.63
CA SER A 304 4.60 17.39 5.78
C SER A 304 3.86 17.80 7.05
N THR A 305 2.73 17.18 7.30
CA THR A 305 1.95 17.36 8.54
C THR A 305 2.60 16.70 9.75
N SER A 306 3.73 16.00 9.60
CA SER A 306 4.44 15.33 10.70
C SER A 306 4.81 16.32 11.80
N ILE A 307 4.64 15.87 13.06
CA ILE A 307 5.05 16.60 14.27
C ILE A 307 6.54 16.96 14.27
N LEU A 308 7.36 16.18 13.58
CA LEU A 308 8.79 16.41 13.40
C LEU A 308 9.10 17.83 12.88
N TYR A 309 8.23 18.37 12.01
CA TYR A 309 8.44 19.68 11.41
C TYR A 309 7.82 20.84 12.20
N GLU A 310 7.08 20.58 13.26
CA GLU A 310 6.32 21.64 13.98
C GLU A 310 7.23 22.77 14.45
N GLY A 311 8.34 22.45 15.12
CA GLY A 311 9.27 23.45 15.65
C GLY A 311 9.95 24.27 14.56
N VAL A 312 10.41 23.63 13.48
CA VAL A 312 11.09 24.30 12.37
C VAL A 312 10.11 25.11 11.53
N ARG A 313 8.89 24.60 11.32
CA ARG A 313 7.83 25.28 10.57
C ARG A 313 7.36 26.56 11.26
N ASN A 314 7.23 26.57 12.58
CA ASN A 314 6.89 27.75 13.35
C ASN A 314 7.96 28.86 13.22
N LYS A 315 9.23 28.48 13.08
CA LYS A 315 10.33 29.43 12.97
C LYS A 315 10.64 29.85 11.53
N TYR A 316 10.48 28.93 10.59
CA TYR A 316 10.74 29.13 9.16
C TYR A 316 9.55 28.55 8.37
N PRO A 317 8.45 29.32 8.28
CA PRO A 317 7.23 28.83 7.64
C PRO A 317 7.46 28.54 6.14
N LYS A 318 6.99 27.40 5.70
CA LYS A 318 6.84 27.01 4.29
C LYS A 318 5.59 26.17 4.15
N GLU A 319 5.05 26.12 2.94
CA GLU A 319 3.85 25.35 2.64
C GLU A 319 4.09 23.84 2.77
N ILE A 320 3.00 23.13 3.03
CA ILE A 320 2.98 21.71 3.28
C ILE A 320 2.63 20.98 1.98
N LEU A 321 3.27 19.82 1.73
CA LEU A 321 2.82 18.85 0.76
C LEU A 321 2.31 17.59 1.48
N PHE A 322 1.26 16.99 0.94
CA PHE A 322 0.76 15.70 1.41
C PHE A 322 1.85 14.64 1.26
N SER A 323 2.08 13.87 2.31
CA SER A 323 3.03 12.76 2.31
C SER A 323 2.58 11.67 3.27
N SER A 324 2.59 10.43 2.79
CA SER A 324 2.28 9.24 3.57
C SER A 324 3.31 8.14 3.27
N GLY A 325 4.61 8.47 3.47
CA GLY A 325 5.72 7.53 3.40
C GLY A 325 6.29 7.25 1.99
N SER A 326 5.67 7.74 0.92
CA SER A 326 6.19 7.64 -0.45
C SER A 326 6.45 9.01 -1.05
N VAL A 327 7.55 9.18 -1.77
CA VAL A 327 7.86 10.40 -2.54
C VAL A 327 6.85 10.67 -3.67
N LEU A 328 6.11 9.65 -4.10
CA LEU A 328 5.03 9.80 -5.06
C LEU A 328 3.92 10.73 -4.53
N HIS A 329 3.56 10.64 -3.25
CA HIS A 329 2.50 11.45 -2.64
C HIS A 329 2.77 12.96 -2.76
N PRO A 330 3.89 13.52 -2.26
CA PRO A 330 4.16 14.93 -2.41
C PRO A 330 4.37 15.36 -3.86
N SER A 331 4.78 14.44 -4.75
CA SER A 331 4.89 14.74 -6.19
C SER A 331 3.53 14.93 -6.85
N VAL A 332 2.54 14.11 -6.46
CA VAL A 332 1.15 14.22 -6.93
C VAL A 332 0.48 15.46 -6.33
N ASP A 333 0.63 15.68 -5.02
CA ASP A 333 0.06 16.87 -4.35
C ASP A 333 0.64 18.18 -4.93
N LEU A 334 1.93 18.20 -5.25
CA LEU A 334 2.55 19.33 -5.92
C LEU A 334 1.90 19.59 -7.28
N ALA A 335 1.68 18.56 -8.10
CA ALA A 335 1.00 18.72 -9.40
C ALA A 335 -0.41 19.31 -9.24
N VAL A 336 -1.17 18.85 -8.25
CA VAL A 336 -2.50 19.37 -7.93
C VAL A 336 -2.41 20.83 -7.47
N LYS A 337 -1.53 21.17 -6.55
CA LYS A 337 -1.33 22.55 -6.03
C LYS A 337 -0.75 23.50 -7.08
N MET A 338 -0.03 22.99 -8.07
CA MET A 338 0.34 23.75 -9.26
C MET A 338 -0.88 24.12 -10.12
N GLY A 339 -2.06 23.59 -9.81
CA GLY A 339 -3.33 23.90 -10.48
C GLY A 339 -3.57 23.04 -11.72
N ALA A 340 -2.95 21.87 -11.81
CA ALA A 340 -3.19 20.94 -12.90
C ALA A 340 -4.68 20.58 -12.99
N SER A 341 -5.23 20.57 -14.22
CA SER A 341 -6.56 19.99 -14.48
C SER A 341 -6.49 18.48 -14.75
N ARG A 342 -5.28 18.00 -15.08
CA ARG A 342 -4.99 16.59 -15.33
C ARG A 342 -3.60 16.23 -14.81
N VAL A 343 -3.50 15.12 -14.09
CA VAL A 343 -2.23 14.53 -13.63
C VAL A 343 -2.08 13.15 -14.26
N ILE A 344 -0.99 12.95 -15.02
CA ILE A 344 -0.65 11.65 -15.62
C ILE A 344 0.44 11.01 -14.77
N LEU A 345 0.18 9.82 -14.27
CA LEU A 345 1.09 9.03 -13.45
C LEU A 345 1.81 8.01 -14.33
N LEU A 346 3.12 8.12 -14.49
CA LEU A 346 3.96 7.18 -15.24
C LEU A 346 4.88 6.42 -14.26
N GLY A 347 4.93 5.10 -14.36
CA GLY A 347 5.73 4.28 -13.46
C GLY A 347 5.23 4.26 -12.01
N ALA A 348 3.99 4.65 -11.74
CA ALA A 348 3.36 4.59 -10.42
C ALA A 348 2.82 3.16 -10.14
N ASP A 349 3.69 2.16 -10.26
CA ASP A 349 3.29 0.76 -10.28
C ASP A 349 2.86 0.23 -8.91
N LEU A 350 3.42 0.70 -7.81
CA LEU A 350 3.12 0.31 -6.43
C LEU A 350 3.03 -1.22 -6.22
N SER A 351 3.72 -1.96 -7.08
CA SER A 351 3.77 -3.42 -7.18
C SER A 351 5.03 -3.83 -7.95
N PHE A 352 5.19 -5.12 -8.21
CA PHE A 352 6.35 -5.68 -8.91
C PHE A 352 5.96 -6.32 -10.25
N PRO A 353 5.52 -5.56 -11.25
CA PRO A 353 5.21 -6.09 -12.57
C PRO A 353 6.48 -6.73 -13.18
N GLY A 354 6.32 -7.96 -13.69
CA GLY A 354 7.46 -8.75 -14.19
C GLY A 354 8.50 -9.12 -13.13
N GLY A 355 8.16 -9.03 -11.82
CA GLY A 355 9.07 -9.36 -10.71
C GLY A 355 10.13 -8.28 -10.43
N LYS A 356 10.05 -7.11 -11.04
CA LYS A 356 11.01 -6.00 -10.84
C LYS A 356 10.46 -4.98 -9.85
N SER A 357 11.33 -4.44 -8.98
CA SER A 357 10.95 -3.42 -8.00
C SER A 357 10.95 -1.99 -8.56
N HIS A 358 11.88 -1.69 -9.45
CA HIS A 358 12.06 -0.37 -10.06
C HIS A 358 12.41 -0.50 -11.54
N VAL A 359 12.30 0.61 -12.25
CA VAL A 359 12.73 0.72 -13.65
C VAL A 359 14.21 0.35 -13.80
N THR A 360 14.55 -0.31 -14.89
CA THR A 360 15.93 -0.67 -15.22
C THR A 360 16.79 0.61 -15.30
N GLY A 361 17.98 0.57 -14.73
CA GLY A 361 18.87 1.74 -14.60
C GLY A 361 18.70 2.51 -13.28
N SER A 362 17.60 2.31 -12.53
CA SER A 362 17.51 2.83 -11.17
C SER A 362 18.44 2.05 -10.24
N PRO A 363 19.26 2.73 -9.41
CA PRO A 363 20.08 2.08 -8.38
C PRO A 363 19.29 1.25 -7.37
N ALA A 364 18.00 1.51 -7.24
CA ALA A 364 17.08 0.73 -6.39
C ALA A 364 16.49 -0.49 -7.10
N SER A 365 16.80 -0.72 -8.38
CA SER A 365 16.26 -1.84 -9.13
C SER A 365 16.79 -3.17 -8.58
N LEU A 366 15.90 -3.96 -7.98
CA LEU A 366 16.18 -5.31 -7.50
C LEU A 366 15.29 -6.28 -8.28
N GLU A 367 15.87 -7.38 -8.78
CA GLU A 367 15.08 -8.52 -9.20
C GLU A 367 14.61 -9.25 -7.93
N LYS A 368 13.36 -9.06 -7.57
CA LYS A 368 12.71 -9.93 -6.59
C LYS A 368 12.26 -11.17 -7.37
N GLY A 369 12.90 -12.30 -7.11
CA GLY A 369 12.53 -13.58 -7.71
C GLY A 369 11.02 -13.80 -7.59
N LYS A 370 10.44 -14.60 -8.49
CA LYS A 370 9.00 -14.93 -8.58
C LYS A 370 8.42 -15.53 -7.29
N ASP A 371 9.20 -15.64 -6.23
CA ASP A 371 8.88 -16.44 -5.06
C ASP A 371 8.50 -15.55 -3.86
N ARG A 372 7.26 -15.75 -3.41
CA ARG A 372 6.78 -15.49 -2.05
C ARG A 372 6.58 -14.05 -1.60
N SER A 373 6.07 -13.18 -2.45
CA SER A 373 5.36 -12.02 -1.89
C SER A 373 4.05 -12.52 -1.28
N LEU A 374 3.93 -12.42 0.04
CA LEU A 374 2.68 -12.71 0.77
C LEU A 374 1.58 -11.69 0.45
N HIS A 375 1.95 -10.60 -0.21
CA HIS A 375 1.05 -9.51 -0.57
C HIS A 375 0.94 -9.40 -2.08
N TRP A 376 -0.26 -9.16 -2.54
CA TRP A 376 -0.56 -8.91 -3.95
C TRP A 376 -1.62 -7.80 -4.07
N VAL A 377 -1.67 -7.17 -5.22
CA VAL A 377 -2.71 -6.22 -5.64
C VAL A 377 -3.27 -6.67 -6.97
N LEU A 378 -4.45 -6.20 -7.34
CA LEU A 378 -4.93 -6.35 -8.71
C LEU A 378 -4.27 -5.28 -9.59
N ASN A 379 -3.85 -5.68 -10.79
CA ASN A 379 -3.39 -4.77 -11.81
C ASN A 379 -4.56 -4.22 -12.64
N GLY A 380 -4.28 -3.39 -13.63
CA GLY A 380 -5.30 -2.81 -14.50
C GLY A 380 -6.01 -3.81 -15.43
N HIS A 381 -5.55 -5.05 -15.51
CA HIS A 381 -6.18 -6.16 -16.23
C HIS A 381 -7.05 -7.04 -15.32
N GLY A 382 -6.98 -6.83 -14.01
CA GLY A 382 -7.63 -7.67 -13.00
C GLY A 382 -6.79 -8.86 -12.55
N ASP A 383 -5.52 -8.95 -12.97
CA ASP A 383 -4.61 -10.02 -12.55
C ASP A 383 -3.89 -9.67 -11.26
N ARG A 384 -3.50 -10.70 -10.50
CA ARG A 384 -2.68 -10.52 -9.28
C ARG A 384 -1.24 -10.18 -9.64
N VAL A 385 -0.74 -9.10 -9.08
CA VAL A 385 0.66 -8.70 -9.17
C VAL A 385 1.28 -8.59 -7.78
N PRO A 386 2.51 -9.12 -7.55
CA PRO A 386 3.15 -9.08 -6.24
C PRO A 386 3.40 -7.64 -5.78
N THR A 387 3.27 -7.40 -4.46
CA THR A 387 3.54 -6.11 -3.84
C THR A 387 4.12 -6.30 -2.43
N THR A 388 4.27 -5.24 -1.65
CA THR A 388 4.60 -5.28 -0.22
C THR A 388 3.52 -4.57 0.61
N ALA A 389 3.49 -4.84 1.92
CA ALA A 389 2.59 -4.12 2.83
C ALA A 389 2.77 -2.60 2.74
N SER A 390 4.02 -2.12 2.67
CA SER A 390 4.30 -0.68 2.54
C SER A 390 3.76 -0.09 1.23
N LEU A 391 4.01 -0.77 0.08
CA LEU A 391 3.50 -0.29 -1.22
C LEU A 391 1.97 -0.30 -1.26
N ARG A 392 1.34 -1.26 -0.60
CA ARG A 392 -0.13 -1.26 -0.47
C ARG A 392 -0.64 -0.11 0.39
N GLY A 393 0.04 0.20 1.49
CA GLY A 393 -0.26 1.39 2.29
C GLY A 393 -0.20 2.66 1.44
N TYR A 394 0.90 2.81 0.68
CA TYR A 394 1.07 3.94 -0.24
C TYR A 394 -0.01 4.01 -1.32
N LEU A 395 -0.42 2.86 -1.86
CA LEU A 395 -1.52 2.78 -2.83
C LEU A 395 -2.83 3.31 -2.22
N ARG A 396 -3.19 2.83 -1.02
CA ARG A 396 -4.43 3.25 -0.34
C ARG A 396 -4.46 4.73 0.02
N ASP A 397 -3.33 5.26 0.46
CA ASP A 397 -3.23 6.69 0.77
C ASP A 397 -3.30 7.54 -0.49
N LEU A 398 -2.73 7.08 -1.61
CA LEU A 398 -2.86 7.73 -2.91
C LEU A 398 -4.32 7.70 -3.40
N GLU A 399 -5.01 6.57 -3.32
CA GLU A 399 -6.41 6.42 -3.72
C GLU A 399 -7.34 7.33 -2.91
N ARG A 400 -7.11 7.44 -1.59
CA ARG A 400 -7.85 8.38 -0.73
C ARG A 400 -7.62 9.81 -1.18
N TYR A 401 -6.37 10.19 -1.42
CA TYR A 401 -6.03 11.52 -1.93
C TYR A 401 -6.69 11.81 -3.27
N VAL A 402 -6.66 10.87 -4.23
CA VAL A 402 -7.31 10.97 -5.53
C VAL A 402 -8.83 11.19 -5.39
N ALA A 403 -9.48 10.44 -4.49
CA ALA A 403 -10.92 10.57 -4.24
C ALA A 403 -11.32 11.94 -3.67
N GLU A 404 -10.45 12.58 -2.89
CA GLU A 404 -10.65 13.93 -2.35
C GLU A 404 -10.49 15.03 -3.41
N CYS A 405 -9.67 14.78 -4.45
CA CYS A 405 -9.34 15.75 -5.49
C CYS A 405 -10.34 15.74 -6.67
N THR A 406 -11.61 16.08 -6.43
CA THR A 406 -12.72 15.97 -7.41
C THR A 406 -12.60 16.87 -8.65
N THR A 407 -11.72 17.87 -8.66
CA THR A 407 -11.55 18.83 -9.78
C THR A 407 -10.38 18.47 -10.70
N VAL A 408 -9.65 17.40 -10.41
CA VAL A 408 -8.47 16.96 -11.18
C VAL A 408 -8.74 15.60 -11.79
N GLU A 409 -8.45 15.45 -13.08
CA GLU A 409 -8.46 14.15 -13.74
C GLU A 409 -7.14 13.43 -13.50
N PHE A 410 -7.19 12.24 -12.92
CA PHE A 410 -6.01 11.39 -12.73
C PHE A 410 -5.98 10.27 -13.76
N VAL A 411 -4.81 10.07 -14.37
CA VAL A 411 -4.61 9.09 -15.45
C VAL A 411 -3.43 8.19 -15.10
N ASN A 412 -3.67 6.89 -14.99
CA ASN A 412 -2.60 5.90 -14.83
C ASN A 412 -1.99 5.57 -16.19
N GLY A 413 -0.66 5.60 -16.27
CA GLY A 413 0.09 5.35 -17.50
C GLY A 413 0.12 3.88 -17.93
N SER A 414 -0.07 2.94 -17.02
CA SER A 414 0.07 1.51 -17.29
C SER A 414 -0.96 0.67 -16.56
N ARG A 415 -1.38 -0.43 -17.22
CA ARG A 415 -2.23 -1.47 -16.61
C ARG A 415 -1.43 -2.57 -15.93
N GLU A 416 -0.12 -2.65 -16.15
CA GLU A 416 0.73 -3.72 -15.63
C GLU A 416 1.03 -3.57 -14.12
N GLY A 417 1.10 -2.33 -13.63
CA GLY A 417 1.23 -2.02 -12.20
C GLY A 417 -0.10 -2.13 -11.45
N ALA A 418 -0.09 -1.79 -10.17
CA ALA A 418 -1.30 -1.76 -9.36
C ALA A 418 -2.39 -0.90 -10.01
N ARG A 419 -3.61 -1.39 -9.98
CA ARG A 419 -4.79 -0.57 -10.28
C ARG A 419 -4.92 0.49 -9.19
N ILE A 420 -5.00 1.74 -9.60
CA ILE A 420 -5.20 2.89 -8.70
C ILE A 420 -6.65 3.34 -8.84
N GLU A 421 -7.46 3.16 -7.81
CA GLU A 421 -8.86 3.55 -7.83
C GLU A 421 -9.01 5.07 -8.05
N GLY A 422 -10.05 5.46 -8.79
CA GLY A 422 -10.29 6.86 -9.17
C GLY A 422 -9.46 7.36 -10.34
N THR A 423 -8.64 6.50 -10.99
CA THR A 423 -7.89 6.87 -12.18
C THR A 423 -8.48 6.24 -13.46
N SER A 424 -8.37 6.94 -14.59
CA SER A 424 -8.55 6.38 -15.93
C SER A 424 -7.20 5.89 -16.49
N TYR A 425 -7.22 5.14 -17.60
CA TYR A 425 -5.98 4.70 -18.25
C TYR A 425 -5.66 5.53 -19.48
N LEU A 426 -4.36 5.72 -19.70
CA LEU A 426 -3.84 6.54 -20.79
C LEU A 426 -4.29 6.04 -22.19
N GLU A 427 -4.43 4.74 -22.38
CA GLU A 427 -4.88 4.10 -23.61
C GLU A 427 -6.34 4.42 -23.94
N GLU A 428 -7.21 4.52 -22.95
CA GLU A 428 -8.63 4.82 -23.10
C GLU A 428 -8.84 6.23 -23.65
N MET A 429 -7.97 7.16 -23.26
CA MET A 429 -8.01 8.53 -23.74
C MET A 429 -7.64 8.65 -25.24
N GLN A 430 -6.73 7.80 -25.73
CA GLN A 430 -6.38 7.78 -27.15
C GLN A 430 -7.54 7.24 -27.99
N ASN A 431 -8.21 6.19 -27.52
CA ASN A 431 -9.36 5.59 -28.18
C ASN A 431 -10.61 6.50 -28.16
N GLY A 432 -10.80 7.29 -27.10
CA GLY A 432 -11.88 8.28 -26.99
C GLY A 432 -11.72 9.46 -27.97
N ARG A 433 -10.49 9.93 -28.19
CA ARG A 433 -10.20 10.98 -29.19
C ARG A 433 -10.43 10.51 -30.64
N LEU A 434 -10.16 9.23 -30.93
CA LEU A 434 -10.43 8.64 -32.23
C LEU A 434 -11.93 8.47 -32.51
N ARG A 435 -12.76 8.31 -31.47
CA ARG A 435 -14.23 8.23 -31.61
C ARG A 435 -14.91 9.61 -31.62
N GLY A 436 -14.32 10.63 -31.01
CA GLY A 436 -14.84 12.00 -30.94
C GLY A 436 -14.63 12.84 -32.23
N ASN A 437 -13.76 12.42 -33.15
CA ASN A 437 -13.50 13.09 -34.41
C ASN A 437 -14.28 12.49 -35.62
N ALA A 438 -15.25 11.62 -35.34
CA ALA A 438 -16.12 10.98 -36.36
C ALA A 438 -17.58 11.50 -36.33
N HIS A 439 -17.79 12.76 -35.89
CA HIS A 439 -19.08 13.43 -36.00
C HIS A 439 -18.92 14.81 -36.65
#